data_0a2530d0a5a4349223ef841e461c3cda
#
_entry.id   0a2530d0a5a4349223ef841e461c3cda
#
_cell.length_a   1.000
_cell.length_b   1.000
_cell.length_c   1.000
_cell.angle_alpha   90.00
_cell.angle_beta   90.00
_cell.angle_gamma   90.00
#
_symmetry.space_group_name_H-M   'P 1'
#
loop_
_entity.id
_entity.type
_entity.pdbx_description
1 polymer ?
#
loop_
_entity_poly.entity_id
_entity_poly.type
_entity_poly.pdbx_seq_one_letter_code
_entity_poly.pdbx_strand_id
1 'polypeptide(L)'
;MNITAYTGARYDFRTYNCWHHVRRVRADAGLDTPVFDVVSPSKIEDAFTQAHEDPCGLVRADIPQNFDAVLMGCRLGSRIVWHAGVYFDGMVSHCELMARQVKLESLPDVKDRYPYIEFWR
;
A
#
# COMPACT_ATOMS: atom_id res chain seq x y z
N MET A 1 15.85 -9.62 3.53
CA MET A 1 14.41 -9.86 3.80
C MET A 1 13.79 -10.62 2.65
N ASN A 2 12.95 -11.61 2.95
CA ASN A 2 12.23 -12.36 1.93
C ASN A 2 10.80 -11.83 1.79
N ILE A 3 10.56 -11.01 0.77
CA ILE A 3 9.22 -10.42 0.53
C ILE A 3 8.16 -11.48 0.21
N THR A 4 8.55 -12.63 -0.30
CA THR A 4 7.60 -13.72 -0.62
C THR A 4 7.02 -14.39 0.63
N ALA A 5 7.66 -14.23 1.79
CA ALA A 5 7.20 -14.83 3.03
C ALA A 5 5.82 -14.32 3.49
N TYR A 6 5.42 -13.14 3.04
CA TYR A 6 4.12 -12.56 3.39
C TYR A 6 2.97 -13.08 2.51
N THR A 7 3.30 -13.67 1.36
CA THR A 7 2.30 -14.11 0.39
C THR A 7 1.38 -15.17 1.00
N GLY A 8 0.08 -14.99 0.83
CA GLY A 8 -0.92 -15.88 1.38
C GLY A 8 -1.45 -15.50 2.77
N ALA A 9 -0.85 -14.51 3.43
CA ALA A 9 -1.41 -14.00 4.68
C ALA A 9 -2.83 -13.47 4.43
N ARG A 10 -3.77 -13.84 5.28
CA ARG A 10 -5.20 -13.59 5.04
C ARG A 10 -5.59 -12.14 5.30
N TYR A 11 -6.41 -11.61 4.40
CA TYR A 11 -7.06 -10.32 4.57
C TYR A 11 -8.10 -10.38 5.69
N ASP A 12 -8.06 -9.38 6.58
CA ASP A 12 -9.11 -9.08 7.53
C ASP A 12 -9.23 -7.55 7.63
N PHE A 13 -10.40 -7.02 7.33
CA PHE A 13 -10.60 -5.57 7.28
C PHE A 13 -10.18 -4.86 8.56
N ARG A 14 -10.38 -5.48 9.71
CA ARG A 14 -10.11 -4.87 11.02
C ARG A 14 -8.69 -5.10 11.52
N THR A 15 -8.10 -6.26 11.20
CA THR A 15 -6.83 -6.69 11.79
C THR A 15 -5.69 -6.80 10.80
N TYR A 16 -5.98 -7.01 9.52
CA TYR A 16 -4.96 -7.15 8.48
C TYR A 16 -5.47 -6.71 7.11
N ASN A 17 -5.72 -5.42 6.93
CA ASN A 17 -6.06 -4.83 5.65
C ASN A 17 -4.79 -4.40 4.90
N CYS A 18 -4.94 -3.69 3.78
CA CYS A 18 -3.80 -3.28 2.96
C CYS A 18 -2.81 -2.39 3.73
N TRP A 19 -3.29 -1.49 4.60
CA TRP A 19 -2.42 -0.60 5.35
C TRP A 19 -1.71 -1.31 6.50
N HIS A 20 -2.37 -2.23 7.18
CA HIS A 20 -1.72 -3.07 8.19
C HIS A 20 -0.57 -3.87 7.57
N HIS A 21 -0.76 -4.36 6.34
CA HIS A 21 0.30 -5.08 5.62
C HIS A 21 1.49 -4.18 5.31
N VAL A 22 1.24 -2.97 4.79
CA VAL A 22 2.30 -1.98 4.54
C VAL A 22 3.10 -1.71 5.80
N ARG A 23 2.43 -1.46 6.91
CA ARG A 23 3.08 -1.19 8.20
C ARG A 23 3.91 -2.38 8.67
N ARG A 24 3.38 -3.58 8.55
CA ARG A 24 4.09 -4.80 8.96
C ARG A 24 5.39 -5.00 8.18
N VAL A 25 5.33 -4.94 6.85
CA VAL A 25 6.51 -5.15 6.00
C VAL A 25 7.55 -4.07 6.27
N ARG A 26 7.13 -2.82 6.36
CA ARG A 26 8.06 -1.71 6.62
C ARG A 26 8.65 -1.79 8.03
N ALA A 27 7.89 -2.19 9.04
CA ALA A 27 8.39 -2.39 10.39
C ALA A 27 9.46 -3.50 10.43
N ASP A 28 9.23 -4.60 9.71
CA ASP A 28 10.20 -5.68 9.60
C ASP A 28 11.50 -5.23 8.89
N ALA A 29 11.42 -4.20 8.06
CA ALA A 29 12.56 -3.57 7.41
C ALA A 29 13.19 -2.43 8.25
N GLY A 30 12.69 -2.21 9.46
CA GLY A 30 13.21 -1.16 10.36
C GLY A 30 12.70 0.24 10.04
N LEU A 31 11.60 0.37 9.31
CA LEU A 31 11.04 1.65 8.90
C LEU A 31 9.77 1.98 9.67
N ASP A 32 9.67 3.21 10.15
CA ASP A 32 8.46 3.73 10.75
C ASP A 32 7.40 4.05 9.67
N THR A 33 6.15 3.77 10.00
CA THR A 33 5.05 4.04 9.08
C THR A 33 3.87 4.60 9.89
N PRO A 34 3.24 5.69 9.42
CA PRO A 34 2.13 6.29 10.14
C PRO A 34 0.99 5.31 10.39
N VAL A 35 0.32 5.50 11.53
CA VAL A 35 -0.89 4.74 11.87
C VAL A 35 -2.09 5.55 11.41
N PHE A 36 -2.94 4.93 10.59
CA PHE A 36 -4.20 5.53 10.18
C PHE A 36 -5.36 4.61 10.55
N ASP A 37 -6.43 5.20 11.06
CA ASP A 37 -7.70 4.50 11.18
C ASP A 37 -8.36 4.45 9.81
N VAL A 38 -8.09 3.39 9.07
CA VAL A 38 -8.71 3.17 7.76
C VAL A 38 -10.05 2.49 7.97
N VAL A 39 -11.11 3.29 7.98
CA VAL A 39 -12.49 2.80 8.21
C VAL A 39 -13.06 2.14 6.95
N SER A 40 -12.50 2.48 5.79
CA SER A 40 -12.87 1.88 4.50
C SER A 40 -11.74 2.10 3.50
N PRO A 41 -11.67 1.32 2.40
CA PRO A 41 -10.66 1.54 1.36
C PRO A 41 -10.68 2.96 0.77
N SER A 42 -11.85 3.61 0.71
CA SER A 42 -11.98 4.97 0.20
C SER A 42 -11.40 6.04 1.12
N LYS A 43 -11.08 5.71 2.37
CA LYS A 43 -10.50 6.64 3.34
C LYS A 43 -8.97 6.68 3.33
N ILE A 44 -8.32 5.80 2.59
CA ILE A 44 -6.85 5.78 2.48
C ILE A 44 -6.34 7.10 1.90
N GLU A 45 -6.98 7.63 0.87
CA GLU A 45 -6.59 8.91 0.27
C GLU A 45 -6.67 10.05 1.28
N ASP A 46 -7.76 10.14 2.05
CA ASP A 46 -7.91 11.16 3.10
C ASP A 46 -6.82 11.03 4.16
N ALA A 47 -6.52 9.80 4.57
CA ALA A 47 -5.47 9.53 5.55
C ALA A 47 -4.09 9.96 5.03
N PHE A 48 -3.77 9.69 3.77
CA PHE A 48 -2.52 10.13 3.17
C PHE A 48 -2.44 11.64 2.99
N THR A 49 -3.53 12.28 2.59
CA THR A 49 -3.59 13.75 2.48
C THR A 49 -3.35 14.39 3.85
N GLN A 50 -3.96 13.85 4.89
CA GLN A 50 -3.79 14.34 6.25
C GLN A 50 -2.35 14.12 6.75
N ALA A 51 -1.75 12.98 6.46
CA ALA A 51 -0.35 12.69 6.79
C ALA A 51 0.62 13.61 6.03
N HIS A 52 0.26 14.04 4.84
CA HIS A 52 1.05 14.98 4.05
C HIS A 52 1.05 16.40 4.65
N GLU A 53 -0.05 16.81 5.25
CA GLU A 53 -0.18 18.10 5.97
C GLU A 53 0.54 18.07 7.32
N ASP A 54 0.56 16.91 7.97
CA ASP A 54 1.30 16.68 9.21
C ASP A 54 2.44 15.70 8.90
N PRO A 55 3.71 16.18 8.80
CA PRO A 55 4.84 15.35 8.37
C PRO A 55 5.16 14.27 9.41
N CYS A 56 4.27 13.30 9.57
CA CYS A 56 4.54 12.06 10.29
C CYS A 56 5.49 11.16 9.51
N GLY A 57 6.15 11.68 8.50
CA GLY A 57 7.33 11.10 7.94
C GLY A 57 7.25 10.49 6.54
N LEU A 58 6.11 10.33 5.91
CA LEU A 58 6.10 9.85 4.52
C LEU A 58 6.18 11.00 3.54
N VAL A 59 7.12 10.89 2.61
CA VAL A 59 7.35 11.85 1.53
C VAL A 59 7.16 11.15 0.19
N ARG A 60 6.49 11.80 -0.74
CA ARG A 60 6.30 11.27 -2.08
C ARG A 60 7.63 11.21 -2.83
N ALA A 61 7.87 10.08 -3.52
CA ALA A 61 9.06 9.84 -4.33
C ALA A 61 8.68 9.58 -5.78
N ASP A 62 9.50 10.08 -6.72
CA ASP A 62 9.27 9.87 -8.14
C ASP A 62 9.80 8.52 -8.62
N ILE A 63 10.90 8.07 -8.03
CA ILE A 63 11.54 6.80 -8.37
C ILE A 63 11.42 5.85 -7.18
N PRO A 64 10.84 4.66 -7.36
CA PRO A 64 10.63 3.74 -6.24
C PRO A 64 11.93 3.17 -5.71
N GLN A 65 11.97 2.98 -4.40
CA GLN A 65 12.99 2.22 -3.69
C GLN A 65 12.33 1.09 -2.93
N ASN A 66 13.11 0.04 -2.63
CA ASN A 66 12.61 -1.07 -1.84
C ASN A 66 12.02 -0.58 -0.52
N PHE A 67 10.86 -1.12 -0.17
CA PHE A 67 10.04 -0.81 1.00
C PHE A 67 9.28 0.52 0.93
N ASP A 68 9.30 1.22 -0.19
CA ASP A 68 8.37 2.34 -0.37
C ASP A 68 6.93 1.84 -0.27
N ALA A 69 6.08 2.62 0.38
CA ALA A 69 4.65 2.41 0.28
C ALA A 69 4.19 2.77 -1.13
N VAL A 70 3.37 1.92 -1.72
CA VAL A 70 2.79 2.14 -3.05
C VAL A 70 1.31 2.44 -2.87
N LEU A 71 0.87 3.60 -3.35
CA LEU A 71 -0.54 3.92 -3.49
C LEU A 71 -0.99 3.57 -4.90
N MET A 72 -2.02 2.75 -4.98
CA MET A 72 -2.58 2.23 -6.23
C MET A 72 -4.00 2.73 -6.36
N GLY A 73 -4.26 3.59 -7.33
CA GLY A 73 -5.56 4.20 -7.53
C GLY A 73 -6.24 3.73 -8.80
N CYS A 74 -7.55 3.52 -8.73
CA CYS A 74 -8.38 3.30 -9.89
C CYS A 74 -9.65 4.15 -9.80
N ARG A 75 -10.19 4.51 -10.98
CA ARG A 75 -11.43 5.27 -11.06
C ARG A 75 -12.63 4.36 -10.84
N LEU A 76 -13.47 4.73 -9.90
CA LEU A 76 -14.73 4.07 -9.64
C LEU A 76 -15.85 5.12 -9.72
N GLY A 77 -16.53 5.17 -10.86
CA GLY A 77 -17.47 6.26 -11.15
C GLY A 77 -16.75 7.60 -11.26
N SER A 78 -17.15 8.58 -10.46
CA SER A 78 -16.60 9.94 -10.48
C SER A 78 -15.44 10.13 -9.50
N ARG A 79 -15.04 9.10 -8.77
CA ARG A 79 -13.98 9.19 -7.75
C ARG A 79 -12.86 8.22 -8.02
N ILE A 80 -11.70 8.47 -7.41
CA ILE A 80 -10.57 7.54 -7.39
C ILE A 80 -10.58 6.80 -6.06
N VAL A 81 -10.47 5.48 -6.12
CA VAL A 81 -10.36 4.62 -4.95
C VAL A 81 -8.91 4.15 -4.84
N TRP A 82 -8.34 4.27 -3.66
CA TRP A 82 -6.95 3.97 -3.40
C TRP A 82 -6.76 2.68 -2.62
N HIS A 83 -5.77 1.90 -3.02
CA HIS A 83 -5.29 0.71 -2.37
C HIS A 83 -3.79 0.89 -2.08
N ALA A 84 -3.26 0.18 -1.11
CA ALA A 84 -1.86 0.33 -0.71
C ALA A 84 -1.11 -1.00 -0.74
N GLY A 85 0.18 -0.91 -1.02
CA GLY A 85 1.11 -2.05 -0.99
C GLY A 85 2.52 -1.60 -0.69
N VAL A 86 3.47 -2.49 -0.87
CA VAL A 86 4.90 -2.23 -0.65
C VAL A 86 5.68 -2.62 -1.90
N TYR A 87 6.56 -1.73 -2.35
CA TYR A 87 7.45 -1.97 -3.47
C TYR A 87 8.68 -2.78 -3.04
N PHE A 88 9.05 -3.77 -3.84
CA PHE A 88 10.29 -4.52 -3.68
C PHE A 88 10.76 -5.10 -5.01
N ASP A 89 11.93 -4.67 -5.48
CA ASP A 89 12.59 -5.19 -6.70
C ASP A 89 11.65 -5.30 -7.92
N GLY A 90 10.90 -4.25 -8.21
CA GLY A 90 9.97 -4.23 -9.34
C GLY A 90 8.64 -4.93 -9.10
N MET A 91 8.43 -5.43 -7.89
CA MET A 91 7.20 -6.11 -7.47
C MET A 91 6.44 -5.26 -6.46
N VAL A 92 5.18 -5.55 -6.30
CA VAL A 92 4.32 -4.96 -5.25
C VAL A 92 3.72 -6.09 -4.43
N SER A 93 3.99 -6.05 -3.12
CA SER A 93 3.35 -6.93 -2.14
C SER A 93 2.17 -6.19 -1.54
N HIS A 94 0.96 -6.72 -1.68
CA HIS A 94 -0.24 -6.05 -1.19
C HIS A 94 -1.29 -7.04 -0.69
N CYS A 95 -2.00 -6.64 0.37
CA CYS A 95 -3.09 -7.43 0.93
C CYS A 95 -4.40 -6.98 0.29
N GLU A 96 -4.93 -7.80 -0.60
CA GLU A 96 -6.05 -7.42 -1.46
C GLU A 96 -7.36 -8.05 -1.01
N LEU A 97 -8.40 -7.22 -0.86
CA LEU A 97 -9.73 -7.67 -0.43
C LEU A 97 -10.31 -8.73 -1.38
N MET A 98 -10.22 -8.52 -2.68
CA MET A 98 -10.81 -9.44 -3.67
C MET A 98 -10.10 -10.78 -3.70
N ALA A 99 -8.79 -10.80 -3.49
CA ALA A 99 -8.01 -12.03 -3.38
C ALA A 99 -8.09 -12.63 -1.98
N ARG A 100 -8.55 -11.87 -0.99
CA ARG A 100 -8.65 -12.25 0.43
C ARG A 100 -7.31 -12.62 1.06
N GLN A 101 -6.22 -12.17 0.47
CA GLN A 101 -4.86 -12.51 0.93
C GLN A 101 -3.83 -11.55 0.35
N VAL A 102 -2.62 -11.64 0.90
CA VAL A 102 -1.45 -10.96 0.35
C VAL A 102 -1.05 -11.63 -0.97
N LYS A 103 -0.86 -10.78 -1.99
CA LYS A 103 -0.34 -11.16 -3.30
C LYS A 103 0.97 -10.44 -3.56
N LEU A 104 1.82 -11.07 -4.36
CA LEU A 104 3.04 -10.46 -4.90
C LEU A 104 2.90 -10.40 -6.41
N GLU A 105 2.86 -9.19 -6.97
CA GLU A 105 2.65 -8.97 -8.40
C GLU A 105 3.72 -8.04 -8.96
N SER A 106 4.03 -8.18 -10.25
CA SER A 106 4.91 -7.22 -10.91
C SER A 106 4.27 -5.83 -10.97
N LEU A 107 5.09 -4.78 -10.91
CA LEU A 107 4.59 -3.40 -11.02
C LEU A 107 3.83 -3.17 -12.34
N PRO A 108 4.28 -3.66 -13.51
CA PRO A 108 3.48 -3.54 -14.75
C PRO A 108 2.09 -4.17 -14.65
N ASP A 109 1.97 -5.35 -14.03
CA ASP A 109 0.66 -6.01 -13.86
C ASP A 109 -0.25 -5.20 -12.94
N VAL A 110 0.30 -4.63 -11.87
CA VAL A 110 -0.44 -3.74 -10.98
C VAL A 110 -0.93 -2.49 -11.72
N LYS A 111 -0.08 -1.88 -12.56
CA LYS A 111 -0.43 -0.69 -13.34
C LYS A 111 -1.58 -0.94 -14.32
N ASP A 112 -1.76 -2.15 -14.80
CA ASP A 112 -2.87 -2.49 -15.69
C ASP A 112 -4.23 -2.37 -14.99
N ARG A 113 -4.28 -2.63 -13.69
CA ARG A 113 -5.50 -2.52 -12.89
C ARG A 113 -5.64 -1.19 -12.16
N TYR A 114 -4.52 -0.59 -11.82
CA TYR A 114 -4.44 0.67 -11.06
C TYR A 114 -3.65 1.69 -11.87
N PRO A 115 -4.30 2.50 -12.71
CA PRO A 115 -3.60 3.46 -13.59
C PRO A 115 -2.87 4.57 -12.83
N TYR A 116 -3.27 4.85 -11.60
CA TYR A 116 -2.66 5.90 -10.76
C TYR A 116 -1.75 5.24 -9.75
N ILE A 117 -0.44 5.48 -9.87
CA ILE A 117 0.56 4.89 -8.97
C ILE A 117 1.39 6.01 -8.34
N GLU A 118 1.53 5.96 -7.01
CA GLU A 118 2.40 6.85 -6.25
C GLU A 118 3.27 6.04 -5.31
N PHE A 119 4.51 6.51 -5.10
CA PHE A 119 5.46 5.92 -4.17
C PHE A 119 5.71 6.88 -3.02
N TRP A 120 5.73 6.37 -1.79
CA TRP A 120 5.89 7.15 -0.57
C TRP A 120 6.90 6.49 0.36
N ARG A 121 7.81 7.29 0.96
CA ARG A 121 8.80 6.79 1.93
C ARG A 121 8.97 7.69 3.14
#